data_7a3da761237a37290b49f61c25d7edd6
#
_entry.id   7a3da761237a37290b49f61c25d7edd6
#
_cell.length_a   1.000
_cell.length_b   1.000
_cell.length_c   1.000
_cell.angle_alpha   90.00
_cell.angle_beta   90.00
_cell.angle_gamma   90.00
#
_symmetry.space_group_name_H-M   'P 1'
#
loop_
_entity.id
_entity.type
_entity.pdbx_description
1 polymer ?
#
loop_
_entity_poly.entity_id
_entity_poly.type
_entity_poly.pdbx_seq_one_letter_code
_entity_poly.pdbx_strand_id
1 'polypeptide(L)'
;MIIRLHIFVTIIFSIVLYSCKEDPVNIKPELFNLDIKGMDISFLPEIEATNTIFYDSAGVSKDFLDIIKENGVNTARIRLWNIEGSAHSGLEEVLQLVAKCRSHGFKIFLDFHYSDTWADPGAQAIPKNWIGLNVEQLEDSVYTFTKNIMSKIKPEYVQIGNEINGGMLWDLGKYTNEGNFVKLLKAGVRGSREASPESKIIIHFAGLEGSDY
;
A
#
# COMPACT_ATOMS: atom_id res chain seq x y z
N MET A 1 18.17 81.03 50.78
CA MET A 1 17.20 80.51 49.81
C MET A 1 17.99 79.50 48.95
N ILE A 2 17.82 78.20 49.24
CA ILE A 2 18.67 77.14 48.64
C ILE A 2 17.83 76.51 47.56
N ILE A 3 18.25 76.67 46.32
CA ILE A 3 17.59 76.02 45.18
C ILE A 3 18.21 74.62 45.08
N ARG A 4 17.39 73.59 45.27
CA ARG A 4 17.78 72.19 44.98
C ARG A 4 17.58 71.84 43.53
N LEU A 5 18.66 71.60 42.83
CA LEU A 5 18.69 71.11 41.47
C LEU A 5 18.42 69.59 41.47
N HIS A 6 17.29 69.15 40.95
CA HIS A 6 17.00 67.75 40.76
C HIS A 6 17.52 67.34 39.39
N ILE A 7 18.57 66.47 39.40
CA ILE A 7 19.07 65.84 38.18
C ILE A 7 18.22 64.62 37.95
N PHE A 8 17.42 64.62 36.86
CA PHE A 8 16.74 63.47 36.34
C PHE A 8 17.74 62.65 35.50
N VAL A 9 18.13 61.49 36.02
CA VAL A 9 18.91 60.49 35.24
C VAL A 9 17.91 59.64 34.50
N THR A 10 17.78 59.84 33.18
CA THR A 10 16.99 59.00 32.29
C THR A 10 17.84 57.81 31.85
N ILE A 11 17.60 56.65 32.42
CA ILE A 11 18.26 55.41 31.97
C ILE A 11 17.51 54.94 30.71
N ILE A 12 18.14 55.11 29.56
CA ILE A 12 17.68 54.50 28.30
C ILE A 12 18.06 53.03 28.31
N PHE A 13 17.09 52.16 28.52
CA PHE A 13 17.27 50.71 28.38
C PHE A 13 17.23 50.36 26.89
N SER A 14 18.40 50.24 26.27
CA SER A 14 18.50 49.77 24.90
C SER A 14 18.28 48.24 24.88
N ILE A 15 17.05 47.83 24.57
CA ILE A 15 16.76 46.42 24.29
C ILE A 15 17.36 46.07 22.93
N VAL A 16 18.49 45.41 22.95
CA VAL A 16 19.06 44.79 21.72
C VAL A 16 18.26 43.54 21.46
N LEU A 17 17.28 43.63 20.55
CA LEU A 17 16.63 42.47 19.96
C LEU A 17 17.63 41.70 19.12
N TYR A 18 18.28 40.71 19.71
CA TYR A 18 18.95 39.68 18.89
C TYR A 18 17.86 38.90 18.15
N SER A 19 17.56 39.32 16.95
CA SER A 19 16.87 38.50 16.00
C SER A 19 17.83 37.37 15.62
N CYS A 20 17.62 36.17 16.15
CA CYS A 20 18.20 34.98 15.57
C CYS A 20 17.64 34.91 14.15
N LYS A 21 18.41 35.35 13.17
CA LYS A 21 18.24 34.89 11.79
C LYS A 21 18.65 33.42 11.84
N GLU A 22 17.69 32.55 11.99
CA GLU A 22 17.88 31.18 11.55
C GLU A 22 18.18 31.27 10.05
N ASP A 23 19.41 30.99 9.68
CA ASP A 23 19.71 30.75 8.27
C ASP A 23 18.72 29.69 7.79
N PRO A 24 18.01 29.91 6.67
CA PRO A 24 17.14 28.89 6.14
C PRO A 24 17.99 27.64 5.96
N VAL A 25 17.71 26.62 6.79
CA VAL A 25 18.35 25.32 6.64
C VAL A 25 17.99 24.89 5.24
N ASN A 26 18.93 25.04 4.33
CA ASN A 26 18.82 24.59 2.96
C ASN A 26 18.93 23.07 3.01
N ILE A 27 17.83 22.44 3.47
CA ILE A 27 17.63 21.03 3.32
C ILE A 27 17.50 20.84 1.81
N LYS A 28 18.66 20.62 1.14
CA LYS A 28 18.59 19.92 -0.14
C LYS A 28 17.81 18.68 0.18
N PRO A 29 16.64 18.45 -0.41
CA PRO A 29 16.02 17.16 -0.26
C PRO A 29 17.06 16.17 -0.79
N GLU A 30 17.75 15.47 0.10
CA GLU A 30 18.34 14.21 -0.29
C GLU A 30 17.17 13.47 -0.89
N LEU A 31 17.19 13.32 -2.20
CA LEU A 31 16.24 12.48 -2.91
C LEU A 31 16.48 11.10 -2.33
N PHE A 32 15.72 10.77 -1.26
CA PHE A 32 15.69 9.42 -0.75
C PHE A 32 15.34 8.56 -1.95
N ASN A 33 16.32 7.84 -2.45
CA ASN A 33 16.12 6.91 -3.53
C ASN A 33 15.36 5.71 -2.96
N LEU A 34 14.07 5.89 -2.72
CA LEU A 34 13.21 4.84 -2.24
C LEU A 34 13.11 3.76 -3.31
N ASP A 35 13.40 2.52 -2.92
CA ASP A 35 13.25 1.35 -3.79
C ASP A 35 11.82 1.20 -4.31
N ILE A 36 10.84 1.62 -3.48
CA ILE A 36 9.42 1.58 -3.77
C ILE A 36 8.86 3.00 -3.70
N LYS A 37 8.42 3.51 -4.84
CA LYS A 37 7.53 4.68 -4.95
C LYS A 37 6.26 4.17 -5.59
N GLY A 38 5.38 3.60 -4.75
CA GLY A 38 4.22 2.83 -5.18
C GLY A 38 2.94 3.65 -5.21
N MET A 39 2.05 3.26 -6.12
CA MET A 39 0.66 3.72 -6.18
C MET A 39 -0.25 2.51 -6.36
N ASP A 40 -1.37 2.47 -5.61
CA ASP A 40 -2.44 1.52 -5.89
C ASP A 40 -3.23 1.99 -7.11
N ILE A 41 -3.27 1.15 -8.12
CA ILE A 41 -3.94 1.45 -9.40
C ILE A 41 -5.00 0.42 -9.74
N SER A 42 -5.46 -0.33 -8.75
CA SER A 42 -6.42 -1.42 -8.93
C SER A 42 -7.72 -0.99 -9.61
N PHE A 43 -8.11 0.29 -9.48
CA PHE A 43 -9.29 0.86 -10.12
C PHE A 43 -9.05 1.38 -11.54
N LEU A 44 -7.81 1.38 -12.03
CA LEU A 44 -7.51 1.96 -13.34
C LEU A 44 -8.35 1.36 -14.47
N PRO A 45 -8.56 0.02 -14.57
CA PRO A 45 -9.40 -0.55 -15.62
C PRO A 45 -10.85 -0.04 -15.57
N GLU A 46 -11.44 0.08 -14.38
CA GLU A 46 -12.79 0.60 -14.19
C GLU A 46 -12.89 2.08 -14.63
N ILE A 47 -11.91 2.89 -14.28
CA ILE A 47 -11.86 4.31 -14.65
C ILE A 47 -11.68 4.46 -16.17
N GLU A 48 -10.78 3.70 -16.78
CA GLU A 48 -10.57 3.73 -18.23
C GLU A 48 -11.82 3.28 -19.01
N ALA A 49 -12.58 2.33 -18.49
CA ALA A 49 -13.84 1.87 -19.09
C ALA A 49 -14.91 2.98 -19.19
N THR A 50 -14.78 4.06 -18.40
CA THR A 50 -15.66 5.24 -18.49
C THR A 50 -15.22 6.25 -19.55
N ASN A 51 -14.17 5.97 -20.33
CA ASN A 51 -13.52 6.89 -21.26
C ASN A 51 -12.97 8.16 -20.57
N THR A 52 -12.58 8.07 -19.32
CA THR A 52 -11.94 9.17 -18.59
C THR A 52 -10.63 9.56 -19.25
N ILE A 53 -10.44 10.86 -19.51
CA ILE A 53 -9.21 11.41 -20.06
C ILE A 53 -8.37 11.96 -18.93
N PHE A 54 -7.11 11.52 -18.86
CA PHE A 54 -6.15 12.00 -17.88
C PHE A 54 -5.29 13.12 -18.49
N TYR A 55 -4.88 14.07 -17.67
CA TYR A 55 -4.05 15.19 -18.05
C TYR A 55 -2.86 15.32 -17.10
N ASP A 56 -1.71 15.68 -17.66
CA ASP A 56 -0.54 16.03 -16.85
C ASP A 56 -0.69 17.43 -16.22
N SER A 57 0.30 17.85 -15.44
CA SER A 57 0.30 19.17 -14.77
C SER A 57 0.34 20.37 -15.73
N ALA A 58 0.69 20.14 -16.99
CA ALA A 58 0.66 21.16 -18.05
C ALA A 58 -0.68 21.19 -18.81
N GLY A 59 -1.63 20.32 -18.45
CA GLY A 59 -2.93 20.20 -19.10
C GLY A 59 -2.88 19.42 -20.42
N VAL A 60 -1.83 18.63 -20.65
CA VAL A 60 -1.70 17.79 -21.84
C VAL A 60 -2.28 16.41 -21.54
N SER A 61 -3.17 15.93 -22.43
CA SER A 61 -3.74 14.58 -22.32
C SER A 61 -2.69 13.49 -22.54
N LYS A 62 -2.59 12.54 -21.60
CA LYS A 62 -1.66 11.42 -21.65
C LYS A 62 -2.27 10.16 -21.05
N ASP A 63 -1.66 9.00 -21.32
CA ASP A 63 -1.95 7.77 -20.56
C ASP A 63 -1.63 7.99 -19.08
N PHE A 64 -2.48 7.49 -18.20
CA PHE A 64 -2.32 7.64 -16.74
C PHE A 64 -0.99 7.06 -16.25
N LEU A 65 -0.58 5.91 -16.79
CA LEU A 65 0.67 5.26 -16.38
C LEU A 65 1.90 6.11 -16.78
N ASP A 66 1.85 6.79 -17.93
CA ASP A 66 2.91 7.72 -18.31
C ASP A 66 2.99 8.89 -17.35
N ILE A 67 1.83 9.48 -16.99
CA ILE A 67 1.79 10.61 -16.04
C ILE A 67 2.41 10.24 -14.70
N ILE A 68 2.01 9.12 -14.11
CA ILE A 68 2.54 8.73 -12.80
C ILE A 68 4.01 8.29 -12.86
N LYS A 69 4.44 7.71 -14.00
CA LYS A 69 5.85 7.35 -14.25
C LYS A 69 6.74 8.58 -14.31
N GLU A 70 6.34 9.60 -15.06
CA GLU A 70 7.03 10.89 -15.15
C GLU A 70 7.14 11.59 -13.80
N ASN A 71 6.18 11.34 -12.89
CA ASN A 71 6.20 11.84 -11.52
C ASN A 71 6.93 10.92 -10.52
N GLY A 72 7.67 9.94 -11.04
CA GLY A 72 8.61 9.13 -10.26
C GLY A 72 8.02 7.89 -9.63
N VAL A 73 6.74 7.54 -9.88
CA VAL A 73 6.18 6.26 -9.45
C VAL A 73 6.86 5.12 -10.21
N ASN A 74 7.29 4.09 -9.49
CA ASN A 74 8.03 2.98 -10.07
C ASN A 74 7.40 1.61 -9.80
N THR A 75 6.36 1.56 -8.96
CA THR A 75 5.74 0.32 -8.51
C THR A 75 4.22 0.47 -8.53
N ALA A 76 3.55 -0.41 -9.24
CA ALA A 76 2.10 -0.50 -9.30
C ALA A 76 1.59 -1.54 -8.30
N ARG A 77 0.83 -1.12 -7.28
CA ARG A 77 0.10 -2.03 -6.40
C ARG A 77 -1.20 -2.41 -7.07
N ILE A 78 -1.48 -3.71 -7.15
CA ILE A 78 -2.64 -4.28 -7.83
C ILE A 78 -3.30 -5.30 -6.92
N ARG A 79 -4.55 -5.05 -6.56
CA ARG A 79 -5.40 -5.91 -5.76
C ARG A 79 -5.88 -7.11 -6.58
N LEU A 80 -5.90 -8.28 -5.95
CA LEU A 80 -6.48 -9.50 -6.51
C LEU A 80 -7.54 -10.07 -5.57
N TRP A 81 -8.75 -10.25 -6.07
CA TRP A 81 -9.82 -10.99 -5.42
C TRP A 81 -9.84 -12.46 -5.87
N ASN A 82 -10.36 -13.33 -5.01
CA ASN A 82 -10.56 -14.74 -5.33
C ASN A 82 -11.96 -14.98 -5.89
N ILE A 83 -12.25 -14.36 -7.02
CA ILE A 83 -13.54 -14.45 -7.67
C ILE A 83 -13.38 -14.91 -9.11
N GLU A 84 -14.22 -15.85 -9.53
CA GLU A 84 -14.30 -16.30 -10.91
C GLU A 84 -15.29 -15.43 -11.69
N GLY A 85 -14.89 -15.00 -12.89
CA GLY A 85 -15.75 -14.24 -13.79
C GLY A 85 -16.11 -12.83 -13.32
N SER A 86 -15.37 -12.28 -12.36
CA SER A 86 -15.53 -10.88 -11.96
C SER A 86 -15.08 -9.95 -13.08
N ALA A 87 -15.86 -8.87 -13.30
CA ALA A 87 -15.43 -7.78 -14.15
C ALA A 87 -14.22 -7.04 -13.56
N HIS A 88 -14.07 -6.99 -12.21
CA HIS A 88 -13.06 -6.19 -11.54
C HIS A 88 -12.27 -7.00 -10.52
N SER A 89 -10.95 -6.73 -10.47
CA SER A 89 -9.98 -7.34 -9.54
C SER A 89 -9.93 -8.87 -9.58
N GLY A 90 -10.55 -9.51 -10.58
CA GLY A 90 -10.38 -10.94 -10.87
C GLY A 90 -9.10 -11.20 -11.65
N LEU A 91 -8.72 -12.47 -11.75
CA LEU A 91 -7.42 -12.86 -12.33
C LEU A 91 -7.22 -12.35 -13.76
N GLU A 92 -8.24 -12.41 -14.62
CA GLU A 92 -8.11 -12.01 -16.02
C GLU A 92 -7.78 -10.52 -16.14
N GLU A 93 -8.55 -9.65 -15.48
CA GLU A 93 -8.29 -8.21 -15.45
C GLU A 93 -6.93 -7.89 -14.84
N VAL A 94 -6.58 -8.56 -13.74
CA VAL A 94 -5.28 -8.37 -13.08
C VAL A 94 -4.12 -8.75 -14.01
N LEU A 95 -4.22 -9.83 -14.76
CA LEU A 95 -3.18 -10.22 -15.74
C LEU A 95 -3.02 -9.16 -16.86
N GLN A 96 -4.12 -8.60 -17.35
CA GLN A 96 -4.09 -7.53 -18.35
C GLN A 96 -3.47 -6.26 -17.78
N LEU A 97 -3.86 -5.85 -16.57
CA LEU A 97 -3.31 -4.67 -15.90
C LEU A 97 -1.82 -4.84 -15.59
N VAL A 98 -1.39 -6.03 -15.14
CA VAL A 98 0.03 -6.36 -14.92
C VAL A 98 0.82 -6.23 -16.22
N ALA A 99 0.31 -6.78 -17.34
CA ALA A 99 0.97 -6.67 -18.63
C ALA A 99 1.10 -5.20 -19.08
N LYS A 100 0.03 -4.40 -18.92
CA LYS A 100 0.03 -2.96 -19.20
C LYS A 100 1.06 -2.23 -18.33
N CYS A 101 1.09 -2.45 -17.03
CA CYS A 101 2.06 -1.83 -16.14
C CYS A 101 3.51 -2.18 -16.50
N ARG A 102 3.77 -3.44 -16.82
CA ARG A 102 5.11 -3.88 -17.24
C ARG A 102 5.56 -3.25 -18.54
N SER A 103 4.66 -3.06 -19.52
CA SER A 103 5.00 -2.36 -20.77
C SER A 103 5.41 -0.90 -20.54
N HIS A 104 4.94 -0.27 -19.46
CA HIS A 104 5.37 1.06 -19.00
C HIS A 104 6.56 1.02 -18.02
N GLY A 105 7.14 -0.16 -17.76
CA GLY A 105 8.33 -0.32 -16.92
C GLY A 105 8.09 -0.18 -15.41
N PHE A 106 6.88 -0.51 -14.93
CA PHE A 106 6.59 -0.61 -13.50
C PHE A 106 6.98 -1.96 -12.92
N LYS A 107 7.46 -1.95 -11.69
CA LYS A 107 7.48 -3.12 -10.82
C LYS A 107 6.05 -3.43 -10.38
N ILE A 108 5.77 -4.70 -10.13
CA ILE A 108 4.45 -5.15 -9.68
C ILE A 108 4.49 -5.45 -8.19
N PHE A 109 3.51 -4.92 -7.48
CA PHE A 109 3.20 -5.23 -6.11
C PHE A 109 1.80 -5.87 -6.08
N LEU A 110 1.75 -7.21 -6.04
CA LEU A 110 0.49 -7.95 -6.04
C LEU A 110 -0.06 -8.05 -4.63
N ASP A 111 -1.34 -7.72 -4.46
CA ASP A 111 -2.04 -7.74 -3.18
C ASP A 111 -3.15 -8.79 -3.17
N PHE A 112 -2.93 -9.88 -2.42
CA PHE A 112 -3.93 -10.93 -2.24
C PHE A 112 -4.92 -10.56 -1.14
N HIS A 113 -6.19 -10.36 -1.48
CA HIS A 113 -7.26 -10.21 -0.50
C HIS A 113 -7.78 -11.55 0.03
N TYR A 114 -7.65 -12.63 -0.71
CA TYR A 114 -8.23 -13.95 -0.41
C TYR A 114 -9.74 -13.93 -0.16
N SER A 115 -10.44 -12.95 -0.71
CA SER A 115 -11.88 -12.76 -0.61
C SER A 115 -12.43 -12.46 -1.99
N ASP A 116 -13.75 -12.61 -2.18
CA ASP A 116 -14.44 -12.21 -3.42
C ASP A 116 -14.69 -10.70 -3.50
N THR A 117 -14.33 -9.98 -2.45
CA THR A 117 -14.53 -8.54 -2.29
C THR A 117 -13.43 -7.95 -1.42
N TRP A 118 -13.63 -6.71 -0.98
CA TRP A 118 -12.73 -6.06 -0.04
C TRP A 118 -12.47 -6.91 1.20
N ALA A 119 -11.20 -7.07 1.53
CA ALA A 119 -10.72 -7.55 2.82
C ALA A 119 -10.12 -6.36 3.55
N ASP A 120 -10.65 -6.05 4.73
CA ASP A 120 -10.25 -4.91 5.57
C ASP A 120 -10.36 -5.30 7.06
N PRO A 121 -10.00 -4.42 8.01
CA PRO A 121 -10.05 -4.77 9.43
C PRO A 121 -11.44 -5.14 9.94
N GLY A 122 -12.51 -4.75 9.25
CA GLY A 122 -13.91 -5.07 9.58
C GLY A 122 -14.48 -6.26 8.80
N ALA A 123 -13.82 -6.71 7.73
CA ALA A 123 -14.35 -7.73 6.83
C ALA A 123 -13.26 -8.59 6.19
N GLN A 124 -13.20 -9.86 6.57
CA GLN A 124 -12.24 -10.84 6.03
C GLN A 124 -12.98 -12.10 5.58
N ALA A 125 -13.92 -11.92 4.63
CA ALA A 125 -14.84 -12.96 4.24
C ALA A 125 -14.15 -14.12 3.48
N ILE A 126 -14.55 -15.34 3.80
CA ILE A 126 -14.18 -16.53 3.02
C ILE A 126 -14.85 -16.42 1.63
N PRO A 127 -14.12 -16.61 0.52
CA PRO A 127 -14.70 -16.58 -0.81
C PRO A 127 -15.70 -17.73 -1.02
N LYS A 128 -16.66 -17.52 -1.91
CA LYS A 128 -17.81 -18.45 -2.13
C LYS A 128 -17.36 -19.88 -2.42
N ASN A 129 -16.32 -20.06 -3.22
CA ASN A 129 -15.81 -21.38 -3.58
C ASN A 129 -15.02 -22.07 -2.46
N TRP A 130 -14.78 -21.40 -1.33
CA TRP A 130 -14.13 -21.95 -0.14
C TRP A 130 -15.06 -22.09 1.06
N ILE A 131 -16.33 -21.68 0.94
CA ILE A 131 -17.33 -21.83 2.01
C ILE A 131 -17.52 -23.31 2.35
N GLY A 132 -17.54 -23.63 3.64
CA GLY A 132 -17.72 -24.99 4.15
C GLY A 132 -16.46 -25.84 4.22
N LEU A 133 -15.32 -25.31 3.80
CA LEU A 133 -14.01 -25.98 4.00
C LEU A 133 -13.64 -25.95 5.48
N ASN A 134 -13.01 -27.06 5.95
CA ASN A 134 -12.32 -27.03 7.23
C ASN A 134 -10.97 -26.32 7.09
N VAL A 135 -10.25 -26.12 8.21
CA VAL A 135 -9.02 -25.30 8.21
C VAL A 135 -7.90 -25.94 7.37
N GLU A 136 -7.79 -27.25 7.32
CA GLU A 136 -6.81 -27.98 6.53
C GLU A 136 -7.07 -27.81 5.02
N GLN A 137 -8.32 -27.93 4.62
CA GLN A 137 -8.75 -27.71 3.23
C GLN A 137 -8.57 -26.24 2.82
N LEU A 138 -8.84 -25.31 3.75
CA LEU A 138 -8.66 -23.88 3.52
C LEU A 138 -7.18 -23.53 3.39
N GLU A 139 -6.30 -24.15 4.20
CA GLU A 139 -4.85 -24.04 4.08
C GLU A 139 -4.37 -24.46 2.68
N ASP A 140 -4.82 -25.63 2.22
CA ASP A 140 -4.47 -26.14 0.88
C ASP A 140 -4.99 -25.21 -0.23
N SER A 141 -6.19 -24.65 -0.06
CA SER A 141 -6.76 -23.71 -1.00
C SER A 141 -5.97 -22.42 -1.09
N VAL A 142 -5.58 -21.82 0.05
CA VAL A 142 -4.73 -20.63 0.11
C VAL A 142 -3.38 -20.89 -0.55
N TYR A 143 -2.74 -22.02 -0.20
CA TYR A 143 -1.45 -22.40 -0.79
C TYR A 143 -1.55 -22.57 -2.31
N THR A 144 -2.51 -23.35 -2.79
CA THR A 144 -2.67 -23.68 -4.21
C THR A 144 -3.02 -22.43 -5.02
N PHE A 145 -3.97 -21.61 -4.55
CA PHE A 145 -4.35 -20.36 -5.17
C PHE A 145 -3.15 -19.42 -5.29
N THR A 146 -2.45 -19.18 -4.18
CA THR A 146 -1.27 -18.31 -4.18
C THR A 146 -0.21 -18.82 -5.14
N LYS A 147 0.14 -20.10 -5.08
CA LYS A 147 1.17 -20.71 -5.94
C LYS A 147 0.82 -20.57 -7.43
N ASN A 148 -0.44 -20.83 -7.80
CA ASN A 148 -0.90 -20.71 -9.18
C ASN A 148 -0.81 -19.27 -9.71
N ILE A 149 -1.22 -18.28 -8.92
CA ILE A 149 -1.15 -16.87 -9.29
C ILE A 149 0.29 -16.39 -9.39
N MET A 150 1.10 -16.70 -8.38
CA MET A 150 2.52 -16.31 -8.33
C MET A 150 3.32 -16.89 -9.48
N SER A 151 3.00 -18.12 -9.94
CA SER A 151 3.67 -18.72 -11.10
C SER A 151 3.40 -17.98 -12.41
N LYS A 152 2.21 -17.37 -12.54
CA LYS A 152 1.79 -16.61 -13.73
C LYS A 152 2.33 -15.19 -13.72
N ILE A 153 2.28 -14.51 -12.57
CA ILE A 153 2.60 -13.08 -12.45
C ILE A 153 4.08 -12.86 -12.13
N LYS A 154 4.64 -13.61 -11.17
CA LYS A 154 6.01 -13.42 -10.67
C LYS A 154 6.29 -11.95 -10.33
N PRO A 155 5.54 -11.34 -9.40
CA PRO A 155 5.68 -9.94 -9.04
C PRO A 155 6.96 -9.69 -8.27
N GLU A 156 7.45 -8.45 -8.25
CA GLU A 156 8.59 -8.04 -7.42
C GLU A 156 8.24 -8.03 -5.93
N TYR A 157 6.99 -7.66 -5.62
CA TYR A 157 6.46 -7.62 -4.26
C TYR A 157 5.12 -8.35 -4.20
N VAL A 158 4.87 -9.08 -3.13
CA VAL A 158 3.61 -9.76 -2.91
C VAL A 158 3.13 -9.56 -1.48
N GLN A 159 1.90 -9.12 -1.33
CA GLN A 159 1.22 -8.95 -0.05
C GLN A 159 0.33 -10.18 0.20
N ILE A 160 0.53 -10.84 1.32
CA ILE A 160 -0.23 -12.02 1.74
C ILE A 160 -1.31 -11.59 2.73
N GLY A 161 -2.51 -11.37 2.21
CA GLY A 161 -3.63 -10.79 2.92
C GLY A 161 -3.58 -9.27 2.98
N ASN A 162 -4.74 -8.62 2.97
CA ASN A 162 -4.87 -7.18 3.12
C ASN A 162 -5.46 -6.85 4.48
N GLU A 163 -4.80 -5.93 5.21
CA GLU A 163 -5.27 -5.36 6.47
C GLU A 163 -5.71 -6.44 7.49
N ILE A 164 -4.84 -7.41 7.70
CA ILE A 164 -5.11 -8.62 8.49
C ILE A 164 -5.02 -8.41 9.99
N ASN A 165 -5.32 -7.22 10.50
CA ASN A 165 -5.31 -6.87 11.92
C ASN A 165 -6.14 -7.85 12.77
N GLY A 166 -7.31 -8.19 12.29
CA GLY A 166 -8.22 -9.14 12.92
C GLY A 166 -8.05 -10.61 12.47
N GLY A 167 -6.98 -10.93 11.73
CA GLY A 167 -6.81 -12.20 11.04
C GLY A 167 -7.25 -12.16 9.59
N MET A 168 -7.41 -13.30 8.95
CA MET A 168 -7.84 -13.44 7.55
C MET A 168 -8.83 -14.61 7.42
N LEU A 169 -9.71 -14.58 6.41
CA LEU A 169 -10.63 -15.69 6.12
C LEU A 169 -11.47 -16.10 7.34
N TRP A 170 -12.25 -15.13 7.86
CA TRP A 170 -13.08 -15.33 9.05
C TRP A 170 -14.23 -16.32 8.79
N ASP A 171 -14.68 -17.12 9.84
CA ASP A 171 -14.21 -17.11 11.24
C ASP A 171 -12.96 -17.98 11.48
N LEU A 172 -12.61 -18.89 10.54
CA LEU A 172 -11.55 -19.88 10.76
C LEU A 172 -10.17 -19.25 11.04
N GLY A 173 -9.82 -18.20 10.33
CA GLY A 173 -8.53 -17.53 10.43
C GLY A 173 -8.57 -16.20 11.21
N LYS A 174 -9.52 -16.00 12.14
CA LYS A 174 -9.48 -14.87 13.08
C LYS A 174 -8.24 -14.92 13.96
N TYR A 175 -7.70 -13.74 14.34
CA TYR A 175 -6.56 -13.66 15.25
C TYR A 175 -6.84 -14.33 16.60
N THR A 176 -8.11 -14.37 17.07
CA THR A 176 -8.53 -15.10 18.28
C THR A 176 -8.34 -16.61 18.15
N ASN A 177 -8.14 -17.12 16.93
CA ASN A 177 -7.76 -18.50 16.63
C ASN A 177 -6.34 -18.47 16.00
N GLU A 178 -5.36 -18.04 16.80
CA GLU A 178 -3.99 -17.79 16.36
C GLU A 178 -3.37 -18.94 15.55
N GLY A 179 -3.59 -20.18 16.00
CA GLY A 179 -3.05 -21.37 15.32
C GLY A 179 -3.52 -21.48 13.88
N ASN A 180 -4.79 -21.24 13.61
CA ASN A 180 -5.36 -21.26 12.26
C ASN A 180 -4.90 -20.05 11.44
N PHE A 181 -4.93 -18.85 12.03
CA PHE A 181 -4.48 -17.64 11.35
C PHE A 181 -3.04 -17.79 10.84
N VAL A 182 -2.13 -18.21 11.72
CA VAL A 182 -0.72 -18.44 11.36
C VAL A 182 -0.57 -19.54 10.33
N LYS A 183 -1.38 -20.61 10.39
CA LYS A 183 -1.39 -21.71 9.41
C LYS A 183 -1.75 -21.19 8.01
N LEU A 184 -2.83 -20.39 7.89
CA LEU A 184 -3.28 -19.82 6.62
C LEU A 184 -2.27 -18.81 6.06
N LEU A 185 -1.71 -17.95 6.90
CA LEU A 185 -0.69 -16.99 6.50
C LEU A 185 0.56 -17.71 5.97
N LYS A 186 1.03 -18.75 6.66
CA LYS A 186 2.17 -19.58 6.23
C LYS A 186 1.88 -20.30 4.91
N ALA A 187 0.63 -20.70 4.66
CA ALA A 187 0.26 -21.32 3.38
C ALA A 187 0.46 -20.37 2.20
N GLY A 188 0.01 -19.12 2.33
CA GLY A 188 0.25 -18.07 1.32
C GLY A 188 1.74 -17.79 1.12
N VAL A 189 2.50 -17.67 2.21
CA VAL A 189 3.97 -17.49 2.16
C VAL A 189 4.65 -18.66 1.45
N ARG A 190 4.28 -19.91 1.78
CA ARG A 190 4.83 -21.11 1.14
C ARG A 190 4.54 -21.14 -0.35
N GLY A 191 3.28 -20.90 -0.75
CA GLY A 191 2.89 -20.84 -2.15
C GLY A 191 3.68 -19.80 -2.94
N SER A 192 3.87 -18.61 -2.36
CA SER A 192 4.68 -17.55 -2.95
C SER A 192 6.14 -17.93 -3.12
N ARG A 193 6.77 -18.47 -2.08
CA ARG A 193 8.18 -18.86 -2.10
C ARG A 193 8.48 -19.95 -3.12
N GLU A 194 7.58 -20.93 -3.26
CA GLU A 194 7.78 -22.02 -4.22
C GLU A 194 7.61 -21.57 -5.67
N ALA A 195 6.66 -20.67 -5.94
CA ALA A 195 6.37 -20.22 -7.31
C ALA A 195 7.23 -19.06 -7.78
N SER A 196 7.65 -18.19 -6.86
CA SER A 196 8.43 -16.97 -7.16
C SER A 196 9.37 -16.63 -6.00
N PRO A 197 10.48 -17.35 -5.84
CA PRO A 197 11.39 -17.22 -4.68
C PRO A 197 12.01 -15.81 -4.57
N GLU A 198 12.13 -15.08 -5.68
CA GLU A 198 12.71 -13.73 -5.71
C GLU A 198 11.73 -12.64 -5.24
N SER A 199 10.42 -12.94 -5.19
CA SER A 199 9.42 -11.97 -4.73
C SER A 199 9.64 -11.61 -3.25
N LYS A 200 9.61 -10.31 -2.95
CA LYS A 200 9.63 -9.82 -1.56
C LYS A 200 8.23 -9.93 -0.98
N ILE A 201 8.09 -10.65 0.13
CA ILE A 201 6.80 -10.85 0.81
C ILE A 201 6.55 -9.71 1.78
N ILE A 202 5.33 -9.19 1.76
CA ILE A 202 4.84 -8.11 2.61
C ILE A 202 3.65 -8.64 3.41
N ILE A 203 3.59 -8.27 4.68
CA ILE A 203 2.43 -8.48 5.55
C ILE A 203 1.87 -7.10 5.88
N HIS A 204 0.57 -6.92 5.70
CA HIS A 204 -0.09 -5.63 5.82
C HIS A 204 -1.08 -5.58 6.99
N PHE A 205 -0.80 -4.65 7.90
CA PHE A 205 -1.71 -4.25 8.96
C PHE A 205 -2.14 -2.80 8.71
N ALA A 206 -3.44 -2.50 8.82
CA ALA A 206 -3.95 -1.15 8.67
C ALA A 206 -3.61 -0.27 9.87
N GLY A 207 -3.40 1.03 9.63
CA GLY A 207 -3.14 2.04 10.65
C GLY A 207 -1.68 2.18 11.04
N LEU A 208 -1.35 3.32 11.66
CA LEU A 208 -0.02 3.63 12.19
C LEU A 208 0.21 3.01 13.57
N GLU A 209 -0.85 2.66 14.28
CA GLU A 209 -0.88 2.13 15.64
C GLU A 209 -1.26 0.65 15.65
N GLY A 210 -0.70 -0.13 14.72
CA GLY A 210 -1.02 -1.56 14.54
C GLY A 210 -0.73 -2.46 15.76
N SER A 211 -0.37 -1.89 16.90
CA SER A 211 -0.15 -2.58 18.16
C SER A 211 -1.37 -2.62 19.09
N ASP A 212 -2.46 -1.95 18.74
CA ASP A 212 -3.61 -1.77 19.65
C ASP A 212 -4.82 -2.68 19.31
N TYR A 213 -4.59 -3.76 18.53
CA TYR A 213 -5.62 -4.74 18.19
C TYR A 213 -5.27 -6.13 18.70
#